data_c9144c1c88b24980fc1542810ed4d610
#
_entry.id   c9144c1c88b24980fc1542810ed4d610
#
_cell.length_a   1.000
_cell.length_b   1.000
_cell.length_c   1.000
_cell.angle_alpha   90.00
_cell.angle_beta   90.00
_cell.angle_gamma   90.00
#
_symmetry.space_group_name_H-M   'P 1'
#
loop_
_entity.id
_entity.type
_entity.pdbx_description
1 polymer ?
#
loop_
_entity_poly.entity_id
_entity_poly.type
_entity_poly.pdbx_seq_one_letter_code
_entity_poly.pdbx_strand_id
1 'polypeptide(L)'
;RNGCSVIDSVQVNEITNVPPNMETSLDQPRCQGDIASLNKILVTGGIGPYQYELDGNIISGLPVSNISPGLHTLKVLDKNGCETSSNFTIDQPSAVSVSLPPSASVDAGNGLTLIFATTIPADSIATIEWSPSDKLSCADCPNPTTIALDEETVFTVTITNKNGCTATASIRIQVIKRGIWVPDVFSPNGDGINDYFYPIAAPGSYKQVRLLQIFDRWGELVFHKDNFQPNIDIEGWNGQFKGQGLNPGVYVYQLILEWNNGELANLQGDVSLIR
;
A
#
# COMPACT_ATOMS: atom_id res chain seq x y z
N ARG A 1 5.99 83.12 -70.71
CA ARG A 1 5.36 82.35 -69.64
C ARG A 1 6.47 81.91 -68.68
N ASN A 2 6.60 82.54 -67.56
CA ASN A 2 7.53 82.11 -66.48
C ASN A 2 6.88 81.07 -65.63
N GLY A 3 7.29 79.79 -65.79
CA GLY A 3 6.81 78.68 -64.92
C GLY A 3 7.67 78.67 -63.68
N CYS A 4 7.06 79.02 -62.56
CA CYS A 4 7.62 78.77 -61.23
C CYS A 4 7.25 77.34 -60.82
N SER A 5 8.21 76.49 -60.58
CA SER A 5 8.02 75.18 -60.00
C SER A 5 8.40 75.27 -58.53
N VAL A 6 7.55 74.80 -57.62
CA VAL A 6 7.84 74.59 -56.25
C VAL A 6 8.14 73.11 -56.08
N ILE A 7 9.31 72.79 -55.60
CA ILE A 7 9.67 71.41 -55.20
C ILE A 7 9.48 71.33 -53.68
N ASP A 8 8.50 70.56 -53.26
CA ASP A 8 8.33 70.21 -51.88
C ASP A 8 8.97 68.84 -51.63
N SER A 9 9.87 68.72 -50.67
CA SER A 9 10.51 67.46 -50.33
C SER A 9 9.98 66.96 -48.97
N VAL A 10 9.29 65.90 -49.05
CA VAL A 10 8.87 65.15 -47.81
C VAL A 10 9.98 64.18 -47.44
N GLN A 11 10.55 64.38 -46.28
CA GLN A 11 11.52 63.43 -45.74
C GLN A 11 10.75 62.27 -45.10
N VAL A 12 10.73 61.14 -45.74
CA VAL A 12 10.21 59.89 -45.18
C VAL A 12 11.31 59.26 -44.30
N ASN A 13 11.17 59.35 -42.99
CA ASN A 13 12.01 58.65 -42.06
C ASN A 13 11.53 57.17 -42.02
N GLU A 14 12.38 56.28 -42.43
CA GLU A 14 12.14 54.84 -42.27
C GLU A 14 12.19 54.53 -40.78
N ILE A 15 11.07 54.17 -40.20
CA ILE A 15 11.04 53.67 -38.80
C ILE A 15 11.49 52.22 -38.90
N THR A 16 12.73 51.96 -38.58
CA THR A 16 13.25 50.60 -38.41
C THR A 16 12.64 50.04 -37.13
N ASN A 17 11.44 49.53 -37.22
CA ASN A 17 10.81 48.77 -36.11
C ASN A 17 11.49 47.41 -36.02
N VAL A 18 12.39 47.28 -35.07
CA VAL A 18 12.91 45.95 -34.67
C VAL A 18 11.80 45.29 -33.88
N PRO A 19 11.24 44.16 -34.34
CA PRO A 19 10.20 43.48 -33.60
C PRO A 19 10.71 43.05 -32.20
N PRO A 20 9.84 42.99 -31.20
CA PRO A 20 10.25 42.49 -29.90
C PRO A 20 10.67 41.02 -29.98
N ASN A 21 11.70 40.64 -29.23
CA ASN A 21 12.09 39.26 -29.00
C ASN A 21 11.90 38.97 -27.53
N MET A 22 11.57 37.71 -27.14
CA MET A 22 11.32 37.36 -25.77
C MET A 22 12.04 36.09 -25.33
N GLU A 23 12.42 36.08 -24.05
CA GLU A 23 12.88 34.92 -23.32
C GLU A 23 12.00 34.75 -22.09
N THR A 24 11.68 33.49 -21.70
CA THR A 24 10.82 33.16 -20.58
C THR A 24 11.54 32.33 -19.55
N SER A 25 11.18 32.49 -18.29
CA SER A 25 11.58 31.62 -17.20
C SER A 25 10.34 30.96 -16.61
N LEU A 26 10.33 29.62 -16.63
CA LEU A 26 9.22 28.78 -16.22
C LEU A 26 9.64 27.88 -15.05
N ASP A 27 8.77 27.73 -14.07
CA ASP A 27 8.86 26.63 -13.11
C ASP A 27 7.96 25.50 -13.58
N GLN A 28 8.58 24.40 -13.96
CA GLN A 28 7.90 23.18 -14.37
C GLN A 28 7.43 22.37 -13.16
N PRO A 29 6.29 21.67 -13.25
CA PRO A 29 5.84 20.72 -12.23
C PRO A 29 6.90 19.64 -12.03
N ARG A 30 7.21 19.32 -10.77
CA ARG A 30 8.12 18.22 -10.43
C ARG A 30 7.36 16.93 -10.18
N CYS A 31 6.16 17.05 -9.61
CA CYS A 31 5.29 15.93 -9.29
C CYS A 31 3.92 16.08 -9.96
N GLN A 32 3.20 14.98 -10.06
CA GLN A 32 1.82 15.04 -10.50
C GLN A 32 1.00 15.92 -9.55
N GLY A 33 0.25 16.87 -10.12
CA GLY A 33 -0.57 17.80 -9.36
C GLY A 33 0.15 19.06 -8.89
N ASP A 34 1.46 19.18 -9.11
CA ASP A 34 2.14 20.44 -8.92
C ASP A 34 1.68 21.45 -9.96
N ILE A 35 1.76 22.73 -9.61
CA ILE A 35 1.43 23.84 -10.47
C ILE A 35 2.65 24.37 -11.20
N ALA A 36 2.46 24.75 -12.48
CA ALA A 36 3.47 25.48 -13.23
C ALA A 36 3.28 26.99 -13.04
N SER A 37 4.39 27.73 -13.20
CA SER A 37 4.34 29.18 -13.22
C SER A 37 5.29 29.80 -14.24
N LEU A 38 4.85 30.89 -14.83
CA LEU A 38 5.66 31.78 -15.67
C LEU A 38 6.18 32.92 -14.78
N ASN A 39 7.46 32.87 -14.43
CA ASN A 39 8.03 33.78 -13.43
C ASN A 39 8.61 35.05 -14.03
N LYS A 40 9.12 34.95 -15.27
CA LYS A 40 9.80 36.07 -15.91
C LYS A 40 9.56 36.05 -17.43
N ILE A 41 9.35 37.24 -17.98
CA ILE A 41 9.40 37.51 -19.41
C ILE A 41 10.47 38.61 -19.59
N LEU A 42 11.51 38.31 -20.34
CA LEU A 42 12.53 39.29 -20.73
C LEU A 42 12.29 39.66 -22.21
N VAL A 43 11.99 40.91 -22.47
CA VAL A 43 11.76 41.43 -23.83
C VAL A 43 12.95 42.26 -24.28
N THR A 44 13.44 42.03 -25.47
CA THR A 44 14.48 42.80 -26.15
C THR A 44 13.98 43.27 -27.51
N GLY A 45 14.34 44.46 -27.91
CA GLY A 45 13.75 45.09 -29.11
C GLY A 45 12.33 45.61 -28.88
N GLY A 46 11.70 46.14 -29.91
CA GLY A 46 10.41 46.83 -29.80
C GLY A 46 10.46 48.12 -29.01
N ILE A 47 9.32 48.76 -28.82
CA ILE A 47 9.18 50.03 -28.06
C ILE A 47 8.16 49.82 -26.93
N GLY A 48 8.59 49.92 -25.69
CA GLY A 48 7.69 49.82 -24.51
C GLY A 48 6.72 50.98 -24.41
N PRO A 49 5.62 50.85 -23.64
CA PRO A 49 5.31 49.68 -22.79
C PRO A 49 4.83 48.48 -23.59
N TYR A 50 5.13 47.27 -23.06
CA TYR A 50 4.71 46.02 -23.66
C TYR A 50 3.41 45.50 -23.03
N GLN A 51 2.58 44.87 -23.88
CA GLN A 51 1.42 44.09 -23.43
C GLN A 51 1.71 42.63 -23.65
N TYR A 52 1.30 41.81 -22.69
CA TYR A 52 1.52 40.36 -22.70
C TYR A 52 0.19 39.63 -22.75
N GLU A 53 0.11 38.60 -23.60
CA GLU A 53 -1.04 37.71 -23.68
C GLU A 53 -0.57 36.26 -23.56
N LEU A 54 -1.21 35.50 -22.68
CA LEU A 54 -1.03 34.06 -22.56
C LEU A 54 -2.30 33.36 -23.05
N ASP A 55 -2.18 32.56 -24.10
CA ASP A 55 -3.30 31.86 -24.73
C ASP A 55 -4.47 32.79 -25.11
N GLY A 56 -4.14 34.00 -25.58
CA GLY A 56 -5.11 35.02 -25.97
C GLY A 56 -5.69 35.85 -24.82
N ASN A 57 -5.27 35.60 -23.57
CA ASN A 57 -5.68 36.36 -22.41
C ASN A 57 -4.61 37.34 -21.97
N ILE A 58 -4.97 38.61 -21.76
CA ILE A 58 -4.05 39.62 -21.25
C ILE A 58 -3.63 39.26 -19.83
N ILE A 59 -2.32 39.24 -19.58
CA ILE A 59 -1.74 39.07 -18.25
C ILE A 59 -1.32 40.41 -17.70
N SER A 60 -1.77 40.73 -16.46
CA SER A 60 -1.56 42.02 -15.79
C SER A 60 -0.29 42.08 -14.95
N GLY A 61 0.39 40.96 -14.76
CA GLY A 61 1.58 40.87 -13.93
C GLY A 61 2.20 39.48 -13.89
N LEU A 62 3.40 39.41 -13.33
CA LEU A 62 4.16 38.18 -13.09
C LEU A 62 4.34 38.00 -11.58
N PRO A 63 4.43 36.76 -11.06
CA PRO A 63 4.30 35.50 -11.82
C PRO A 63 2.85 35.19 -12.23
N VAL A 64 2.67 34.50 -13.35
CA VAL A 64 1.42 33.85 -13.72
C VAL A 64 1.47 32.41 -13.21
N SER A 65 0.64 32.06 -12.24
CA SER A 65 0.58 30.75 -11.62
C SER A 65 -0.61 29.92 -12.15
N ASN A 66 -0.61 28.61 -11.84
CA ASN A 66 -1.66 27.66 -12.23
C ASN A 66 -1.79 27.50 -13.75
N ILE A 67 -0.66 27.52 -14.45
CA ILE A 67 -0.64 27.19 -15.88
C ILE A 67 -0.86 25.68 -16.00
N SER A 68 -1.86 25.30 -16.79
CA SER A 68 -2.21 23.89 -17.00
C SER A 68 -1.12 23.13 -17.77
N PRO A 69 -1.03 21.81 -17.67
CA PRO A 69 -0.19 21.03 -18.57
C PRO A 69 -0.65 21.18 -20.03
N GLY A 70 0.32 21.21 -20.95
CA GLY A 70 0.06 21.33 -22.38
C GLY A 70 0.89 22.39 -23.08
N LEU A 71 0.55 22.64 -24.34
CA LEU A 71 1.18 23.66 -25.18
C LEU A 71 0.50 24.99 -24.93
N HIS A 72 1.30 26.04 -24.65
CA HIS A 72 0.88 27.40 -24.41
C HIS A 72 1.54 28.35 -25.36
N THR A 73 0.84 29.43 -25.70
CA THR A 73 1.36 30.50 -26.57
C THR A 73 1.44 31.80 -25.78
N LEU A 74 2.65 32.33 -25.67
CA LEU A 74 2.89 33.67 -25.11
C LEU A 74 3.09 34.64 -26.25
N LYS A 75 2.35 35.75 -26.23
CA LYS A 75 2.45 36.82 -27.22
C LYS A 75 2.83 38.11 -26.49
N VAL A 76 3.70 38.88 -27.13
CA VAL A 76 4.12 40.20 -26.66
C VAL A 76 3.83 41.22 -27.76
N LEU A 77 3.16 42.31 -27.41
CA LEU A 77 2.88 43.45 -28.28
C LEU A 77 3.67 44.66 -27.73
N ASP A 78 4.31 45.39 -28.64
CA ASP A 78 4.92 46.69 -28.33
C ASP A 78 3.93 47.84 -28.46
N LYS A 79 4.35 49.05 -28.09
CA LYS A 79 3.53 50.27 -28.18
C LYS A 79 3.03 50.57 -29.59
N ASN A 80 3.76 50.18 -30.63
CA ASN A 80 3.46 50.42 -32.05
C ASN A 80 2.62 49.29 -32.66
N GLY A 81 2.26 48.26 -31.88
CA GLY A 81 1.49 47.10 -32.35
C GLY A 81 2.33 46.03 -33.04
N CYS A 82 3.67 46.12 -32.96
CA CYS A 82 4.53 45.05 -33.42
C CYS A 82 4.45 43.89 -32.41
N GLU A 83 4.28 42.67 -32.94
CA GLU A 83 4.08 41.47 -32.08
C GLU A 83 5.11 40.40 -32.32
N THR A 84 5.35 39.60 -31.29
CA THR A 84 6.05 38.34 -31.36
C THR A 84 5.35 37.29 -30.55
N SER A 85 5.43 36.04 -30.94
CA SER A 85 4.85 34.91 -30.23
C SER A 85 5.89 33.82 -30.00
N SER A 86 5.84 33.18 -28.89
CA SER A 86 6.63 31.99 -28.52
C SER A 86 5.76 30.93 -27.90
N ASN A 87 5.99 29.69 -28.28
CA ASN A 87 5.32 28.55 -27.68
C ASN A 87 6.20 27.92 -26.64
N PHE A 88 5.59 27.48 -25.54
CA PHE A 88 6.24 26.66 -24.51
C PHE A 88 5.29 25.55 -24.05
N THR A 89 5.88 24.46 -23.56
CA THR A 89 5.11 23.33 -23.07
C THR A 89 5.28 23.19 -21.56
N ILE A 90 4.19 22.99 -20.86
CA ILE A 90 4.17 22.54 -19.46
C ILE A 90 4.02 21.04 -19.46
N ASP A 91 5.03 20.34 -18.92
CA ASP A 91 5.03 18.90 -18.79
C ASP A 91 4.20 18.47 -17.58
N GLN A 92 3.47 17.36 -17.70
CA GLN A 92 2.78 16.74 -16.59
C GLN A 92 3.54 15.47 -16.18
N PRO A 93 4.26 15.48 -15.05
CA PRO A 93 4.91 14.27 -14.58
C PRO A 93 3.91 13.16 -14.27
N SER A 94 4.32 11.92 -14.53
CA SER A 94 3.52 10.75 -14.16
C SER A 94 3.43 10.59 -12.64
N ALA A 95 2.29 10.09 -12.17
CA ALA A 95 2.12 9.76 -10.76
C ALA A 95 3.13 8.71 -10.31
N VAL A 96 3.71 8.94 -9.14
CA VAL A 96 4.38 7.88 -8.38
C VAL A 96 3.32 7.05 -7.70
N SER A 97 3.37 5.73 -7.84
CA SER A 97 2.48 4.84 -7.12
C SER A 97 3.26 3.70 -6.49
N VAL A 98 2.76 3.25 -5.33
CA VAL A 98 3.19 2.05 -4.63
C VAL A 98 1.96 1.31 -4.14
N SER A 99 1.99 0.00 -4.19
CA SER A 99 0.89 -0.84 -3.72
C SER A 99 1.41 -2.05 -2.95
N LEU A 100 0.63 -2.47 -1.96
CA LEU A 100 0.81 -3.66 -1.15
C LEU A 100 -0.53 -4.41 -1.11
N PRO A 101 -0.53 -5.73 -0.86
CA PRO A 101 -1.74 -6.43 -0.48
C PRO A 101 -2.36 -5.76 0.76
N PRO A 102 -3.70 -5.69 0.89
CA PRO A 102 -4.33 -5.02 2.03
C PRO A 102 -4.04 -5.71 3.37
N SER A 103 -3.85 -7.02 3.34
CA SER A 103 -3.49 -7.83 4.51
C SER A 103 -2.74 -9.09 4.12
N ALA A 104 -2.00 -9.62 5.08
CA ALA A 104 -1.42 -10.96 5.07
C ALA A 104 -1.47 -11.55 6.48
N SER A 105 -1.20 -12.84 6.62
CA SER A 105 -1.14 -13.50 7.91
C SER A 105 0.16 -14.27 8.08
N VAL A 106 0.61 -14.38 9.32
CA VAL A 106 1.81 -15.13 9.70
C VAL A 106 1.54 -15.83 11.03
N ASP A 107 2.10 -17.02 11.22
CA ASP A 107 2.07 -17.68 12.53
C ASP A 107 2.91 -16.91 13.56
N ALA A 108 2.45 -16.85 14.79
CA ALA A 108 3.17 -16.21 15.90
C ALA A 108 4.61 -16.73 15.98
N GLY A 109 5.56 -15.82 16.17
CA GLY A 109 6.98 -16.14 16.21
C GLY A 109 7.67 -16.27 14.86
N ASN A 110 6.96 -16.13 13.74
CA ASN A 110 7.52 -16.15 12.38
C ASN A 110 7.60 -14.75 11.77
N GLY A 111 8.48 -14.61 10.79
CA GLY A 111 8.61 -13.41 9.95
C GLY A 111 7.99 -13.62 8.57
N LEU A 112 7.69 -12.51 7.90
CA LEU A 112 7.14 -12.47 6.54
C LEU A 112 7.94 -11.46 5.71
N THR A 113 8.30 -11.82 4.48
CA THR A 113 8.92 -10.89 3.54
C THR A 113 7.86 -10.00 2.89
N LEU A 114 8.05 -8.68 2.98
CA LEU A 114 7.15 -7.68 2.42
C LEU A 114 7.64 -7.30 1.01
N ILE A 115 6.75 -7.38 0.03
CA ILE A 115 7.05 -7.06 -1.37
C ILE A 115 5.99 -6.07 -1.86
N PHE A 116 6.42 -4.89 -2.31
CA PHE A 116 5.55 -3.91 -2.93
C PHE A 116 5.65 -3.91 -4.45
N ALA A 117 4.62 -3.43 -5.12
CA ALA A 117 4.65 -3.09 -6.54
C ALA A 117 4.64 -1.57 -6.71
N THR A 118 5.35 -1.06 -7.72
CA THR A 118 5.43 0.37 -8.04
C THR A 118 5.40 0.61 -9.54
N THR A 119 4.95 1.80 -9.96
CA THR A 119 4.94 2.22 -11.36
C THR A 119 6.26 2.86 -11.81
N ILE A 120 7.14 3.21 -10.89
CA ILE A 120 8.42 3.83 -11.23
C ILE A 120 9.53 2.78 -11.35
N PRO A 121 10.45 2.94 -12.31
CA PRO A 121 11.64 2.09 -12.42
C PRO A 121 12.51 2.17 -11.16
N ALA A 122 13.15 1.06 -10.81
CA ALA A 122 13.97 0.96 -9.60
C ALA A 122 15.12 1.99 -9.56
N ASP A 123 15.71 2.31 -10.70
CA ASP A 123 16.78 3.33 -10.84
C ASP A 123 16.30 4.77 -10.65
N SER A 124 14.99 4.99 -10.68
CA SER A 124 14.35 6.29 -10.45
C SER A 124 13.89 6.48 -9.01
N ILE A 125 13.96 5.45 -8.17
CA ILE A 125 13.71 5.53 -6.73
C ILE A 125 14.91 6.20 -6.06
N ALA A 126 14.66 7.23 -5.25
CA ALA A 126 15.68 7.89 -4.44
C ALA A 126 15.75 7.30 -3.04
N THR A 127 14.59 7.10 -2.38
CA THR A 127 14.50 6.49 -1.06
C THR A 127 13.33 5.53 -0.96
N ILE A 128 13.50 4.53 -0.09
CA ILE A 128 12.47 3.62 0.40
C ILE A 128 12.51 3.71 1.91
N GLU A 129 11.36 3.91 2.53
CA GLU A 129 11.24 3.99 3.98
C GLU A 129 10.09 3.14 4.47
N TRP A 130 10.39 2.21 5.37
CA TRP A 130 9.41 1.35 6.00
C TRP A 130 9.20 1.73 7.47
N SER A 131 7.96 1.64 7.92
CA SER A 131 7.57 1.85 9.32
C SER A 131 6.58 0.78 9.77
N PRO A 132 6.68 0.26 11.01
CA PRO A 132 7.71 0.51 12.01
C PRO A 132 9.04 -0.16 11.62
N SER A 133 10.15 0.55 11.79
CA SER A 133 11.49 0.08 11.36
C SER A 133 12.11 -0.95 12.30
N ASP A 134 11.77 -0.89 13.58
CA ASP A 134 12.24 -1.80 14.63
C ASP A 134 11.74 -3.23 14.49
N LYS A 135 10.69 -3.42 13.70
CA LYS A 135 10.09 -4.74 13.40
C LYS A 135 10.53 -5.32 12.04
N LEU A 136 11.57 -4.79 11.42
CA LEU A 136 12.03 -5.17 10.09
C LEU A 136 13.53 -5.48 10.05
N SER A 137 13.93 -6.35 9.14
CA SER A 137 15.34 -6.65 8.86
C SER A 137 16.12 -5.45 8.31
N CYS A 138 15.42 -4.54 7.61
CA CYS A 138 15.92 -3.28 7.08
C CYS A 138 14.73 -2.35 6.86
N ALA A 139 14.93 -1.05 7.07
CA ALA A 139 13.89 -0.05 6.88
C ALA A 139 13.96 0.68 5.53
N ASP A 140 15.05 0.51 4.80
CA ASP A 140 15.40 1.23 3.57
C ASP A 140 15.59 0.32 2.34
N CYS A 141 15.28 -0.95 2.48
CA CYS A 141 15.44 -1.94 1.41
C CYS A 141 14.12 -2.25 0.69
N PRO A 142 14.18 -2.76 -0.57
CA PRO A 142 12.96 -3.05 -1.34
C PRO A 142 12.09 -4.16 -0.75
N ASN A 143 12.70 -5.18 -0.14
CA ASN A 143 12.02 -6.39 0.33
C ASN A 143 12.45 -6.75 1.75
N PRO A 144 12.03 -5.96 2.77
CA PRO A 144 12.34 -6.30 4.15
C PRO A 144 11.60 -7.57 4.59
N THR A 145 12.19 -8.28 5.53
CA THR A 145 11.51 -9.36 6.26
C THR A 145 11.17 -8.85 7.65
N THR A 146 9.93 -9.08 8.09
CA THR A 146 9.56 -8.74 9.47
C THR A 146 10.35 -9.61 10.43
N ILE A 147 10.66 -9.10 11.62
CA ILE A 147 11.06 -9.95 12.73
C ILE A 147 9.92 -10.88 13.11
N ALA A 148 10.15 -11.82 14.03
CA ALA A 148 9.09 -12.64 14.63
C ALA A 148 8.00 -11.74 15.24
N LEU A 149 6.75 -11.90 14.77
CA LEU A 149 5.62 -11.11 15.23
C LEU A 149 4.78 -11.91 16.22
N ASP A 150 4.37 -11.27 17.31
CA ASP A 150 3.48 -11.84 18.33
C ASP A 150 2.11 -11.14 18.38
N GLU A 151 1.96 -10.03 17.67
CA GLU A 151 0.73 -9.23 17.59
C GLU A 151 0.52 -8.64 16.20
N GLU A 152 -0.75 -8.33 15.91
CA GLU A 152 -1.10 -7.65 14.67
C GLU A 152 -0.30 -6.36 14.49
N THR A 153 0.29 -6.19 13.32
CA THR A 153 1.13 -5.02 13.02
C THR A 153 0.77 -4.49 11.63
N VAL A 154 0.69 -3.17 11.51
CA VAL A 154 0.54 -2.48 10.22
C VAL A 154 1.89 -1.95 9.80
N PHE A 155 2.35 -2.37 8.62
CA PHE A 155 3.56 -1.83 7.99
C PHE A 155 3.17 -0.86 6.88
N THR A 156 3.92 0.22 6.79
CA THR A 156 3.74 1.25 5.75
C THR A 156 5.06 1.45 5.03
N VAL A 157 5.03 1.43 3.71
CA VAL A 157 6.17 1.82 2.87
C VAL A 157 5.92 3.19 2.27
N THR A 158 6.92 4.05 2.31
CA THR A 158 6.99 5.32 1.58
C THR A 158 8.12 5.24 0.58
N ILE A 159 7.83 5.45 -0.70
CA ILE A 159 8.86 5.59 -1.73
C ILE A 159 8.92 7.03 -2.20
N THR A 160 10.13 7.52 -2.42
CA THR A 160 10.40 8.86 -2.97
C THR A 160 11.20 8.70 -4.25
N ASN A 161 10.79 9.36 -5.34
CA ASN A 161 11.57 9.36 -6.57
C ASN A 161 12.66 10.46 -6.54
N LYS A 162 13.51 10.49 -7.57
CA LYS A 162 14.59 11.49 -7.69
C LYS A 162 14.09 12.94 -7.81
N ASN A 163 12.84 13.16 -8.17
CA ASN A 163 12.21 14.47 -8.24
C ASN A 163 11.62 14.93 -6.89
N GLY A 164 11.64 14.06 -5.87
CA GLY A 164 11.08 14.32 -4.54
C GLY A 164 9.59 13.95 -4.41
N CYS A 165 8.99 13.32 -5.42
CA CYS A 165 7.60 12.88 -5.36
C CYS A 165 7.47 11.59 -4.56
N THR A 166 6.46 11.52 -3.70
CA THR A 166 6.25 10.41 -2.76
C THR A 166 4.98 9.64 -3.06
N ALA A 167 4.99 8.35 -2.71
CA ALA A 167 3.81 7.51 -2.61
C ALA A 167 3.92 6.60 -1.39
N THR A 168 2.77 6.26 -0.80
CA THR A 168 2.69 5.40 0.38
C THR A 168 1.69 4.27 0.18
N ALA A 169 1.99 3.11 0.77
CA ALA A 169 1.07 1.99 0.86
C ALA A 169 1.25 1.29 2.21
N SER A 170 0.19 0.63 2.67
CA SER A 170 0.22 -0.08 3.96
C SER A 170 -0.31 -1.49 3.81
N ILE A 171 0.21 -2.40 4.63
CA ILE A 171 -0.23 -3.79 4.77
C ILE A 171 -0.46 -4.09 6.24
N ARG A 172 -1.57 -4.78 6.54
CA ARG A 172 -1.87 -5.30 7.87
C ARG A 172 -1.42 -6.75 7.96
N ILE A 173 -0.52 -7.07 8.88
CA ILE A 173 -0.10 -8.44 9.16
C ILE A 173 -0.84 -8.96 10.38
N GLN A 174 -1.69 -9.94 10.16
CA GLN A 174 -2.40 -10.65 11.22
C GLN A 174 -1.53 -11.78 11.77
N VAL A 175 -1.43 -11.87 13.08
CA VAL A 175 -0.66 -12.94 13.75
C VAL A 175 -1.61 -14.05 14.18
N ILE A 176 -1.40 -15.24 13.65
CA ILE A 176 -2.14 -16.44 14.00
C ILE A 176 -1.47 -17.07 15.21
N LYS A 177 -2.09 -16.97 16.37
CA LYS A 177 -1.61 -17.64 17.59
C LYS A 177 -2.10 -19.08 17.56
N ARG A 178 -1.17 -20.03 17.43
CA ARG A 178 -1.48 -21.44 17.53
C ARG A 178 -1.64 -21.80 19.00
N GLY A 179 -2.76 -22.36 19.34
CA GLY A 179 -3.00 -22.88 20.67
C GLY A 179 -3.96 -24.05 20.56
N ILE A 180 -3.63 -25.14 21.25
CA ILE A 180 -4.51 -26.28 21.47
C ILE A 180 -4.57 -26.56 22.95
N TRP A 181 -5.77 -26.71 23.46
CA TRP A 181 -6.02 -27.16 24.81
C TRP A 181 -6.84 -28.45 24.77
N VAL A 182 -6.44 -29.42 25.55
CA VAL A 182 -7.14 -30.67 25.72
C VAL A 182 -7.53 -30.78 27.17
N PRO A 183 -8.82 -31.01 27.53
CA PRO A 183 -9.27 -31.09 28.91
C PRO A 183 -8.61 -32.25 29.68
N ASP A 184 -8.29 -32.04 30.93
CA ASP A 184 -7.77 -33.11 31.81
C ASP A 184 -8.92 -33.92 32.45
N VAL A 185 -10.14 -33.41 32.41
CA VAL A 185 -11.32 -33.99 33.04
C VAL A 185 -12.60 -33.66 32.28
N PHE A 186 -13.53 -34.56 32.25
CA PHE A 186 -14.89 -34.33 31.74
C PHE A 186 -15.92 -35.16 32.50
N SER A 187 -17.20 -34.72 32.49
CA SER A 187 -18.30 -35.37 33.26
C SER A 187 -19.53 -35.51 32.37
N PRO A 188 -19.73 -36.64 31.70
CA PRO A 188 -20.89 -36.88 30.84
C PRO A 188 -22.14 -37.21 31.67
N ASN A 189 -22.71 -36.20 32.32
CA ASN A 189 -23.90 -36.31 33.18
C ASN A 189 -25.17 -35.76 32.51
N GLY A 190 -25.05 -35.17 31.32
CA GLY A 190 -26.16 -34.63 30.51
C GLY A 190 -26.64 -33.24 30.95
N ASP A 191 -25.83 -32.49 31.67
CA ASP A 191 -26.15 -31.12 32.09
C ASP A 191 -25.76 -30.05 31.07
N GLY A 192 -25.10 -30.46 29.98
CA GLY A 192 -24.62 -29.58 28.89
C GLY A 192 -23.26 -28.94 29.17
N ILE A 193 -22.59 -29.31 30.29
CA ILE A 193 -21.30 -28.79 30.67
C ILE A 193 -20.28 -29.93 30.78
N ASN A 194 -19.24 -29.89 29.93
CA ASN A 194 -18.18 -30.90 29.91
C ASN A 194 -18.69 -32.34 29.70
N ASP A 195 -19.79 -32.52 28.99
CA ASP A 195 -20.36 -33.82 28.65
C ASP A 195 -19.51 -34.61 27.67
N TYR A 196 -18.61 -33.92 26.95
CA TYR A 196 -17.76 -34.52 25.93
C TYR A 196 -16.30 -34.15 26.16
N PHE A 197 -15.41 -35.08 25.85
CA PHE A 197 -13.99 -34.87 25.80
C PHE A 197 -13.59 -34.58 24.34
N TYR A 198 -13.14 -33.36 24.05
CA TYR A 198 -12.73 -32.91 22.72
C TYR A 198 -11.65 -31.84 22.80
N PRO A 199 -10.81 -31.72 21.76
CA PRO A 199 -9.78 -30.68 21.72
C PRO A 199 -10.38 -29.31 21.40
N ILE A 200 -9.85 -28.28 22.05
CA ILE A 200 -10.16 -26.88 21.82
C ILE A 200 -8.93 -26.23 21.21
N ALA A 201 -9.07 -25.67 20.00
CA ALA A 201 -7.98 -25.03 19.27
C ALA A 201 -8.31 -23.56 18.95
N ALA A 202 -7.28 -22.73 18.87
CA ALA A 202 -7.45 -21.31 18.56
C ALA A 202 -8.10 -21.15 17.16
N PRO A 203 -9.20 -20.37 17.03
CA PRO A 203 -9.87 -20.16 15.77
C PRO A 203 -8.92 -19.65 14.68
N GLY A 204 -9.05 -20.17 13.45
CA GLY A 204 -8.25 -19.76 12.31
C GLY A 204 -6.84 -20.35 12.23
N SER A 205 -6.39 -21.13 13.25
CA SER A 205 -5.05 -21.71 13.25
C SER A 205 -5.00 -23.16 12.76
N TYR A 206 -6.10 -23.87 12.77
CA TYR A 206 -6.19 -25.30 12.47
C TYR A 206 -6.99 -25.56 11.19
N LYS A 207 -6.72 -26.72 10.58
CA LYS A 207 -7.49 -27.27 9.48
C LYS A 207 -8.50 -28.30 9.98
N GLN A 208 -8.04 -29.28 10.75
CA GLN A 208 -8.87 -30.36 11.31
C GLN A 208 -8.13 -31.18 12.37
N VAL A 209 -8.88 -31.92 13.16
CA VAL A 209 -8.35 -33.06 13.91
C VAL A 209 -8.27 -34.26 12.96
N ARG A 210 -7.07 -34.78 12.77
CA ARG A 210 -6.82 -35.95 11.92
C ARG A 210 -7.19 -37.25 12.62
N LEU A 211 -6.95 -37.30 13.93
CA LEU A 211 -7.15 -38.50 14.73
C LEU A 211 -7.37 -38.12 16.18
N LEU A 212 -8.37 -38.73 16.79
CA LEU A 212 -8.54 -38.80 18.25
C LEU A 212 -8.81 -40.26 18.63
N GLN A 213 -7.94 -40.83 19.45
CA GLN A 213 -8.08 -42.16 20.02
C GLN A 213 -8.02 -42.07 21.54
N ILE A 214 -8.85 -42.88 22.20
CA ILE A 214 -8.88 -42.97 23.68
C ILE A 214 -8.79 -44.43 24.04
N PHE A 215 -7.96 -44.72 25.01
CA PHE A 215 -7.65 -46.06 25.51
C PHE A 215 -7.96 -46.14 26.98
N ASP A 216 -8.43 -47.30 27.41
CA ASP A 216 -8.55 -47.59 28.85
C ASP A 216 -7.17 -47.93 29.46
N ARG A 217 -7.14 -48.18 30.77
CA ARG A 217 -5.91 -48.53 31.52
C ARG A 217 -5.24 -49.85 31.04
N TRP A 218 -5.97 -50.67 30.30
CA TRP A 218 -5.52 -51.93 29.79
C TRP A 218 -5.02 -51.85 28.32
N GLY A 219 -5.16 -50.66 27.71
CA GLY A 219 -4.81 -50.39 26.33
C GLY A 219 -5.92 -50.76 25.33
N GLU A 220 -7.17 -51.04 25.82
CA GLU A 220 -8.29 -51.25 24.90
C GLU A 220 -8.72 -49.92 24.31
N LEU A 221 -8.87 -49.85 22.97
CA LEU A 221 -9.38 -48.68 22.26
C LEU A 221 -10.86 -48.50 22.51
N VAL A 222 -11.24 -47.51 23.31
CA VAL A 222 -12.64 -47.24 23.69
C VAL A 222 -13.31 -46.14 22.87
N PHE A 223 -12.51 -45.29 22.18
CA PHE A 223 -13.03 -44.29 21.26
C PHE A 223 -12.03 -44.06 20.14
N HIS A 224 -12.57 -43.86 18.93
CA HIS A 224 -11.79 -43.55 17.75
C HIS A 224 -12.61 -42.61 16.86
N LYS A 225 -12.02 -41.50 16.41
CA LYS A 225 -12.59 -40.61 15.43
C LYS A 225 -11.54 -39.94 14.58
N ASP A 226 -11.81 -39.86 13.26
CA ASP A 226 -10.92 -39.27 12.27
C ASP A 226 -11.58 -38.05 11.61
N ASN A 227 -10.75 -37.11 11.18
CA ASN A 227 -11.10 -36.00 10.27
C ASN A 227 -12.33 -35.20 10.71
N PHE A 228 -12.30 -34.66 11.88
CA PHE A 228 -13.36 -33.80 12.44
C PHE A 228 -12.83 -32.40 12.83
N GLN A 229 -13.74 -31.47 13.13
CA GLN A 229 -13.36 -30.12 13.54
C GLN A 229 -13.18 -30.05 15.07
N PRO A 230 -12.10 -29.42 15.58
CA PRO A 230 -12.01 -29.09 17.01
C PRO A 230 -13.09 -28.06 17.39
N ASN A 231 -13.28 -27.82 18.66
CA ASN A 231 -14.31 -26.91 19.20
C ASN A 231 -15.76 -27.35 18.97
N ILE A 232 -16.00 -28.60 18.58
CA ILE A 232 -17.34 -29.17 18.41
C ILE A 232 -17.47 -30.32 19.40
N ASP A 233 -18.25 -30.09 20.46
CA ASP A 233 -18.41 -31.01 21.60
C ASP A 233 -18.94 -32.40 21.16
N ILE A 234 -20.01 -32.43 20.36
CA ILE A 234 -20.63 -33.67 19.88
C ILE A 234 -19.70 -34.52 18.98
N GLU A 235 -18.60 -33.98 18.52
CA GLU A 235 -17.56 -34.68 17.78
C GLU A 235 -16.60 -35.42 18.71
N GLY A 236 -16.60 -35.07 20.00
CA GLY A 236 -15.78 -35.67 21.03
C GLY A 236 -16.31 -36.97 21.60
N TRP A 237 -15.59 -37.50 22.61
CA TRP A 237 -15.97 -38.71 23.30
C TRP A 237 -16.91 -38.40 24.47
N ASN A 238 -18.03 -39.10 24.54
CA ASN A 238 -19.05 -38.93 25.57
C ASN A 238 -18.92 -39.92 26.73
N GLY A 239 -17.78 -40.56 26.93
CA GLY A 239 -17.55 -41.53 28.01
C GLY A 239 -18.24 -42.87 27.83
N GLN A 240 -18.67 -43.19 26.60
CA GLN A 240 -19.30 -44.48 26.27
C GLN A 240 -18.39 -45.34 25.36
N PHE A 241 -18.56 -46.65 25.50
CA PHE A 241 -18.00 -47.66 24.61
C PHE A 241 -19.07 -48.67 24.24
N LYS A 242 -19.28 -48.87 22.94
CA LYS A 242 -20.35 -49.75 22.40
C LYS A 242 -21.75 -49.46 22.95
N GLY A 243 -22.05 -48.17 23.20
CA GLY A 243 -23.34 -47.71 23.74
C GLY A 243 -23.50 -47.87 25.25
N GLN A 244 -22.51 -48.32 25.97
CA GLN A 244 -22.50 -48.43 27.42
C GLN A 244 -21.58 -47.41 28.06
N GLY A 245 -22.04 -46.74 29.10
CA GLY A 245 -21.23 -45.82 29.86
C GLY A 245 -20.07 -46.52 30.57
N LEU A 246 -18.87 -46.01 30.37
CA LEU A 246 -17.68 -46.54 31.07
C LEU A 246 -17.61 -46.06 32.53
N ASN A 247 -16.86 -46.78 33.32
CA ASN A 247 -16.67 -46.42 34.73
C ASN A 247 -15.82 -45.15 34.88
N PRO A 248 -16.06 -44.31 35.90
CA PRO A 248 -15.16 -43.25 36.30
C PRO A 248 -13.72 -43.76 36.44
N GLY A 249 -12.77 -42.98 35.95
CA GLY A 249 -11.37 -43.38 35.96
C GLY A 249 -10.52 -42.57 34.97
N VAL A 250 -9.24 -42.91 34.90
CA VAL A 250 -8.27 -42.29 33.99
C VAL A 250 -8.18 -43.09 32.73
N TYR A 251 -8.24 -42.39 31.60
CA TYR A 251 -8.09 -42.89 30.24
C TYR A 251 -6.93 -42.18 29.57
N VAL A 252 -6.30 -42.80 28.57
CA VAL A 252 -5.19 -42.20 27.83
C VAL A 252 -5.69 -41.81 26.45
N TYR A 253 -5.30 -40.61 25.99
CA TYR A 253 -5.64 -40.19 24.64
C TYR A 253 -4.41 -40.00 23.77
N GLN A 254 -4.61 -40.19 22.46
CA GLN A 254 -3.72 -39.76 21.39
C GLN A 254 -4.51 -38.86 20.45
N LEU A 255 -3.94 -37.69 20.16
CA LEU A 255 -4.56 -36.65 19.31
C LEU A 255 -3.57 -36.22 18.24
N ILE A 256 -4.01 -36.15 17.00
CA ILE A 256 -3.26 -35.55 15.88
C ILE A 256 -4.09 -34.40 15.32
N LEU A 257 -3.60 -33.18 15.46
CA LEU A 257 -4.20 -31.97 14.85
C LEU A 257 -3.38 -31.54 13.66
N GLU A 258 -4.05 -31.17 12.56
CA GLU A 258 -3.45 -30.54 11.38
C GLU A 258 -3.67 -29.03 11.44
N TRP A 259 -2.56 -28.28 11.46
CA TRP A 259 -2.60 -26.81 11.31
C TRP A 259 -2.89 -26.41 9.86
N ASN A 260 -3.32 -25.15 9.64
CA ASN A 260 -3.62 -24.63 8.29
C ASN A 260 -2.42 -24.66 7.34
N ASN A 261 -1.20 -24.62 7.85
CA ASN A 261 0.03 -24.73 7.06
C ASN A 261 0.42 -26.18 6.72
N GLY A 262 -0.39 -27.17 7.16
CA GLY A 262 -0.14 -28.60 6.91
C GLY A 262 0.74 -29.32 7.95
N GLU A 263 1.31 -28.60 8.91
CA GLU A 263 2.05 -29.23 10.01
C GLU A 263 1.10 -30.02 10.94
N LEU A 264 1.63 -31.09 11.52
CA LEU A 264 0.89 -31.92 12.46
C LEU A 264 1.37 -31.71 13.89
N ALA A 265 0.43 -31.47 14.81
CA ALA A 265 0.66 -31.54 16.24
C ALA A 265 0.23 -32.92 16.76
N ASN A 266 1.16 -33.64 17.34
CA ASN A 266 0.90 -34.94 17.97
C ASN A 266 0.88 -34.70 19.49
N LEU A 267 -0.27 -34.94 20.12
CA LEU A 267 -0.46 -34.82 21.56
C LEU A 267 -0.89 -36.16 22.13
N GLN A 268 -0.43 -36.44 23.32
CA GLN A 268 -0.85 -37.57 24.12
C GLN A 268 -0.93 -37.15 25.59
N GLY A 269 -1.81 -37.74 26.30
CA GLY A 269 -2.01 -37.45 27.73
C GLY A 269 -3.09 -38.33 28.33
N ASP A 270 -3.49 -37.99 29.51
CA ASP A 270 -4.56 -38.65 30.25
C ASP A 270 -5.76 -37.71 30.42
N VAL A 271 -6.93 -38.33 30.53
CA VAL A 271 -8.19 -37.65 30.85
C VAL A 271 -8.95 -38.42 31.89
N SER A 272 -9.47 -37.69 32.86
CA SER A 272 -10.30 -38.26 33.92
C SER A 272 -11.78 -38.18 33.56
N LEU A 273 -12.42 -39.34 33.46
CA LEU A 273 -13.88 -39.46 33.37
C LEU A 273 -14.43 -39.44 34.80
N ILE A 274 -15.29 -38.47 35.09
CA ILE A 274 -16.03 -38.36 36.35
C ILE A 274 -17.54 -38.34 36.09
N ARG A 275 -18.34 -38.56 37.13
CA ARG A 275 -19.83 -38.53 37.06
C ARG A 275 -20.42 -37.96 38.34
#